data_934e884572f1e8fe4ed1f730e2fed205
#
_entry.id   934e884572f1e8fe4ed1f730e2fed205
#
_cell.length_a   1.000
_cell.length_b   1.000
_cell.length_c   1.000
_cell.angle_alpha   90.00
_cell.angle_beta   90.00
_cell.angle_gamma   90.00
#
_symmetry.space_group_name_H-M   'P 1'
#
loop_
_entity.id
_entity.type
_entity.pdbx_description
1 polymer ?
#
loop_
_entity_poly.entity_id
_entity_poly.type
_entity_poly.pdbx_seq_one_letter_code
_entity_poly.pdbx_strand_id
1 'polypeptide(L)'
;MLGLFTGTMIFMKNILLFVTLLLITVACNKKEDTSYNIVKYNPNDKSCQTSPDELFSSLEIIPLEGPEDVIIDTESNVIYDNNRFYIIDAIRRKRIDIFNAQGQYISSIKAFGRSGNEYIGIDHVQLLDSLVAVYSCHNKALYYFDINGTFVKKEPIQYAPLDLLKVRDGYWGYVGNAGEIPARIVKMDMKGKIIEKYLPVSKIIPLTEESSVFIPYKGDLLIRETLRSDIFKIDSTGNVHTFISFDFGRYNVPRSYFENNDPVAAATKLMQSDIAIMDRFFVNDDYMVLSVDFQMADDSDAAFSSLGICHRDKWKWLRSEHRGALSMFYSTTKALTQKSALIILSEAQPILDFKKVYPELVPEFNHNTDNSFIVLCHLKE
;
A
#
# COMPACT_ATOMS: atom_id res chain seq x y z
N MET A 1 75.80 -4.58 22.83
CA MET A 1 74.62 -3.73 23.19
C MET A 1 73.61 -3.54 22.02
N LEU A 2 73.56 -4.43 21.01
CA LEU A 2 72.62 -4.27 19.88
C LEU A 2 71.39 -5.25 19.93
N GLY A 3 71.35 -6.18 20.88
CA GLY A 3 70.30 -7.20 20.93
C GLY A 3 69.06 -6.86 21.74
N LEU A 4 69.09 -5.82 22.56
CA LEU A 4 67.92 -5.45 23.41
C LEU A 4 66.95 -4.48 22.73
N PHE A 5 67.36 -3.75 21.70
CA PHE A 5 66.50 -2.78 21.02
C PHE A 5 65.59 -3.39 20.00
N THR A 6 65.91 -4.55 19.42
CA THR A 6 65.09 -5.22 18.39
C THR A 6 63.91 -5.96 18.99
N GLY A 7 64.05 -6.52 20.22
CA GLY A 7 62.98 -7.23 20.88
C GLY A 7 61.81 -6.33 21.33
N THR A 8 62.14 -5.13 21.85
CA THR A 8 61.14 -4.15 22.29
C THR A 8 60.35 -3.54 21.16
N MET A 9 60.98 -3.34 19.98
CA MET A 9 60.29 -2.80 18.79
C MET A 9 59.33 -3.81 18.20
N ILE A 10 59.67 -5.11 18.18
CA ILE A 10 58.76 -6.18 17.68
C ILE A 10 57.58 -6.35 18.65
N PHE A 11 57.82 -6.28 19.95
CA PHE A 11 56.77 -6.40 20.97
C PHE A 11 55.77 -5.22 20.92
N MET A 12 56.22 -4.00 20.74
CA MET A 12 55.37 -2.81 20.55
C MET A 12 54.57 -2.86 19.24
N LYS A 13 55.16 -3.38 18.15
CA LYS A 13 54.48 -3.52 16.87
C LYS A 13 53.35 -4.54 16.95
N ASN A 14 53.54 -5.65 17.65
CA ASN A 14 52.51 -6.68 17.87
C ASN A 14 51.41 -6.21 18.81
N ILE A 15 51.72 -5.41 19.85
CA ILE A 15 50.70 -4.79 20.72
C ILE A 15 49.87 -3.78 19.94
N LEU A 16 50.50 -2.94 19.10
CA LEU A 16 49.79 -1.95 18.28
C LEU A 16 48.86 -2.64 17.26
N LEU A 17 49.30 -3.76 16.66
CA LEU A 17 48.48 -4.58 15.75
C LEU A 17 47.28 -5.25 16.46
N PHE A 18 47.49 -5.70 17.71
CA PHE A 18 46.44 -6.31 18.52
C PHE A 18 45.40 -5.29 18.98
N VAL A 19 45.83 -4.07 19.36
CA VAL A 19 44.96 -2.96 19.77
C VAL A 19 44.16 -2.45 18.55
N THR A 20 44.77 -2.35 17.36
CA THR A 20 44.04 -1.99 16.12
C THR A 20 43.05 -3.08 15.71
N LEU A 21 43.38 -4.37 15.88
CA LEU A 21 42.44 -5.45 15.59
C LEU A 21 41.29 -5.48 16.60
N LEU A 22 41.52 -5.16 17.88
CA LEU A 22 40.47 -5.04 18.89
C LEU A 22 39.55 -3.84 18.67
N LEU A 23 40.10 -2.73 18.17
CA LEU A 23 39.29 -1.52 17.83
C LEU A 23 38.43 -1.74 16.61
N ILE A 24 38.86 -2.57 15.65
CA ILE A 24 38.05 -2.93 14.46
C ILE A 24 36.90 -3.87 14.86
N THR A 25 37.08 -4.77 15.83
CA THR A 25 36.01 -5.68 16.28
C THR A 25 34.96 -4.99 17.15
N VAL A 26 35.30 -3.89 17.83
CA VAL A 26 34.36 -3.08 18.62
C VAL A 26 33.56 -2.14 17.72
N ALA A 27 34.06 -1.77 16.54
CA ALA A 27 33.35 -0.91 15.59
C ALA A 27 32.26 -1.64 14.76
N CYS A 28 32.21 -2.99 14.81
CA CYS A 28 31.24 -3.78 14.04
C CYS A 28 30.03 -4.29 14.83
N ASN A 29 29.85 -3.90 16.07
CA ASN A 29 28.64 -4.21 16.84
C ASN A 29 27.86 -2.92 17.20
N LYS A 30 27.53 -2.08 16.22
CA LYS A 30 26.28 -1.35 16.33
C LYS A 30 25.17 -2.40 16.21
N LYS A 31 24.69 -2.95 17.31
CA LYS A 31 23.31 -3.37 17.40
C LYS A 31 22.50 -2.15 16.97
N GLU A 32 21.91 -2.21 15.78
CA GLU A 32 20.80 -1.33 15.48
C GLU A 32 19.81 -1.56 16.62
N ASP A 33 19.56 -0.52 17.39
CA ASP A 33 18.52 -0.51 18.40
C ASP A 33 17.19 -0.47 17.65
N THR A 34 16.82 -1.62 17.08
CA THR A 34 15.60 -1.82 16.28
C THR A 34 14.43 -2.06 17.24
N SER A 35 14.10 -1.06 18.06
CA SER A 35 12.82 -1.07 18.75
C SER A 35 11.71 -0.57 17.79
N TYR A 36 11.44 -1.31 16.72
CA TYR A 36 10.24 -1.10 15.95
C TYR A 36 9.07 -1.89 16.55
N ASN A 37 7.86 -1.37 16.37
CA ASN A 37 6.66 -1.97 16.92
C ASN A 37 6.29 -3.23 16.12
N ILE A 38 6.19 -4.39 16.79
CA ILE A 38 5.71 -5.65 16.19
C ILE A 38 4.27 -5.85 16.64
N VAL A 39 3.35 -5.83 15.69
CA VAL A 39 1.93 -6.09 15.90
C VAL A 39 1.65 -7.55 15.61
N LYS A 40 1.29 -8.31 16.65
CA LYS A 40 0.91 -9.72 16.52
C LYS A 40 -0.60 -9.84 16.32
N TYR A 41 -0.99 -10.58 15.30
CA TYR A 41 -2.39 -10.89 15.03
C TYR A 41 -2.55 -12.36 14.64
N ASN A 42 -3.36 -13.08 15.40
CA ASN A 42 -3.77 -14.44 15.05
C ASN A 42 -5.22 -14.43 14.58
N PRO A 43 -5.50 -14.55 13.27
CA PRO A 43 -6.87 -14.49 12.74
C PRO A 43 -7.76 -15.65 13.19
N ASN A 44 -7.20 -16.74 13.72
CA ASN A 44 -7.96 -17.88 14.23
C ASN A 44 -8.32 -17.73 15.71
N ASP A 45 -7.76 -16.77 16.41
CA ASP A 45 -8.08 -16.48 17.80
C ASP A 45 -9.24 -15.48 17.89
N LYS A 46 -10.42 -15.98 18.29
CA LYS A 46 -11.61 -15.14 18.44
C LYS A 46 -11.42 -14.00 19.45
N SER A 47 -10.53 -14.14 20.42
CA SER A 47 -10.24 -13.08 21.39
C SER A 47 -9.51 -11.87 20.77
N CYS A 48 -8.89 -12.06 19.60
CA CYS A 48 -8.26 -10.99 18.82
C CYS A 48 -9.23 -10.29 17.87
N GLN A 49 -10.49 -10.76 17.76
CA GLN A 49 -11.49 -10.20 16.86
C GLN A 49 -12.39 -9.23 17.58
N THR A 50 -12.76 -8.17 16.89
CA THR A 50 -13.62 -7.08 17.37
C THR A 50 -14.86 -7.02 16.49
N SER A 51 -16.02 -6.69 17.09
CA SER A 51 -17.25 -6.49 16.34
C SER A 51 -17.30 -5.11 15.66
N PRO A 52 -18.07 -4.96 14.56
CA PRO A 52 -18.20 -3.68 13.85
C PRO A 52 -18.67 -2.52 14.72
N ASP A 53 -19.58 -2.76 15.64
CA ASP A 53 -20.14 -1.75 16.57
C ASP A 53 -19.10 -1.25 17.59
N GLU A 54 -17.99 -1.95 17.79
CA GLU A 54 -16.86 -1.47 18.58
C GLU A 54 -15.86 -0.62 17.76
N LEU A 55 -15.90 -0.73 16.43
CA LEU A 55 -15.01 -0.03 15.51
C LEU A 55 -15.64 1.22 14.91
N PHE A 56 -16.93 1.13 14.57
CA PHE A 56 -17.66 2.17 13.85
C PHE A 56 -18.75 2.80 14.69
N SER A 57 -18.88 4.11 14.61
CA SER A 57 -19.96 4.87 15.23
C SER A 57 -21.22 4.90 14.38
N SER A 58 -21.06 4.94 13.06
CA SER A 58 -22.12 4.94 12.05
C SER A 58 -21.54 4.67 10.67
N LEU A 59 -22.41 4.26 9.74
CA LEU A 59 -22.11 4.19 8.31
C LEU A 59 -22.94 5.22 7.55
N GLU A 60 -22.36 5.80 6.51
CA GLU A 60 -23.07 6.62 5.54
C GLU A 60 -23.01 5.89 4.18
N ILE A 61 -24.18 5.69 3.56
CA ILE A 61 -24.30 4.96 2.31
C ILE A 61 -24.58 5.94 1.19
N ILE A 62 -23.67 6.07 0.25
CA ILE A 62 -23.71 7.03 -0.85
C ILE A 62 -23.87 6.27 -2.17
N PRO A 63 -25.04 6.33 -2.81
CA PRO A 63 -25.22 5.75 -4.14
C PRO A 63 -24.39 6.53 -5.16
N LEU A 64 -23.74 5.82 -6.09
CA LEU A 64 -23.04 6.45 -7.20
C LEU A 64 -23.97 6.55 -8.41
N GLU A 65 -24.44 7.77 -8.67
CA GLU A 65 -25.39 8.06 -9.74
C GLU A 65 -24.69 8.71 -10.93
N GLY A 66 -24.81 8.11 -12.11
CA GLY A 66 -24.15 8.61 -13.32
C GLY A 66 -24.85 8.19 -14.61
N PRO A 67 -24.34 8.63 -15.78
CA PRO A 67 -24.79 8.17 -17.08
C PRO A 67 -24.70 6.64 -17.23
N GLU A 68 -25.48 6.04 -18.13
CA GLU A 68 -25.54 4.58 -18.38
C GLU A 68 -24.17 3.94 -18.69
N ASP A 69 -23.24 4.70 -19.27
CA ASP A 69 -21.88 4.23 -19.57
C ASP A 69 -20.92 4.28 -18.37
N VAL A 70 -21.36 4.83 -17.23
CA VAL A 70 -20.63 4.86 -15.98
C VAL A 70 -21.08 3.70 -15.10
N ILE A 71 -20.32 2.62 -15.14
CA ILE A 71 -20.56 1.43 -14.33
C ILE A 71 -19.39 1.29 -13.36
N ILE A 72 -19.68 1.28 -12.07
CA ILE A 72 -18.68 1.18 -11.00
C ILE A 72 -18.79 -0.19 -10.36
N ASP A 73 -17.67 -0.88 -10.29
CA ASP A 73 -17.55 -2.16 -9.60
C ASP A 73 -16.64 -2.06 -8.35
N THR A 74 -16.70 -3.08 -7.51
CA THR A 74 -15.95 -3.13 -6.25
C THR A 74 -14.44 -3.29 -6.43
N GLU A 75 -13.96 -3.65 -7.62
CA GLU A 75 -12.53 -3.76 -7.92
C GLU A 75 -11.87 -2.40 -8.17
N SER A 76 -12.68 -1.37 -8.47
CA SER A 76 -12.17 -0.02 -8.69
C SER A 76 -11.45 0.54 -7.46
N ASN A 77 -10.41 1.33 -7.68
CA ASN A 77 -9.75 2.11 -6.64
C ASN A 77 -10.48 3.43 -6.40
N VAL A 78 -10.33 3.98 -5.19
CA VAL A 78 -10.96 5.26 -4.81
C VAL A 78 -9.92 6.19 -4.21
N ILE A 79 -9.88 7.43 -4.71
CA ILE A 79 -9.24 8.55 -4.04
C ILE A 79 -10.34 9.53 -3.59
N TYR A 80 -10.28 9.97 -2.35
CA TYR A 80 -11.18 11.01 -1.84
C TYR A 80 -10.40 12.26 -1.49
N ASP A 81 -10.73 13.35 -2.14
CA ASP A 81 -10.11 14.64 -1.89
C ASP A 81 -11.08 15.79 -2.23
N ASN A 82 -11.01 16.87 -1.48
CA ASN A 82 -11.81 18.10 -1.72
C ASN A 82 -13.32 17.82 -1.95
N ASN A 83 -13.91 16.93 -1.13
CA ASN A 83 -15.32 16.51 -1.23
C ASN A 83 -15.67 15.88 -2.60
N ARG A 84 -14.74 15.14 -3.19
CA ARG A 84 -14.94 14.39 -4.43
C ARG A 84 -14.39 12.99 -4.29
N PHE A 85 -15.07 12.05 -4.94
CA PHE A 85 -14.59 10.68 -5.14
C PHE A 85 -14.06 10.56 -6.57
N TYR A 86 -12.85 10.08 -6.70
CA TYR A 86 -12.21 9.71 -7.97
C TYR A 86 -12.19 8.20 -8.02
N ILE A 87 -13.06 7.61 -8.83
CA ILE A 87 -13.19 6.16 -8.98
C ILE A 87 -12.32 5.73 -10.16
N ILE A 88 -11.33 4.90 -9.90
CA ILE A 88 -10.28 4.53 -10.86
C ILE A 88 -10.49 3.08 -11.27
N ASP A 89 -10.97 2.85 -12.49
CA ASP A 89 -10.95 1.55 -13.15
C ASP A 89 -9.68 1.46 -14.00
N ALA A 90 -8.62 0.95 -13.41
CA ALA A 90 -7.32 0.81 -14.07
C ALA A 90 -7.24 -0.43 -14.98
N ILE A 91 -8.06 -1.44 -14.75
CA ILE A 91 -7.94 -2.76 -15.37
C ILE A 91 -8.87 -2.89 -16.59
N ARG A 92 -10.17 -2.73 -16.37
CA ARG A 92 -11.19 -3.07 -17.37
C ARG A 92 -11.40 -1.95 -18.38
N ARG A 93 -11.73 -0.74 -17.90
CA ARG A 93 -12.10 0.40 -18.76
C ARG A 93 -11.03 1.45 -18.90
N LYS A 94 -10.02 1.42 -18.00
CA LYS A 94 -8.89 2.34 -17.98
C LYS A 94 -9.35 3.80 -18.01
N ARG A 95 -10.25 4.12 -17.06
CA ARG A 95 -10.86 5.45 -16.92
C ARG A 95 -10.93 5.87 -15.45
N ILE A 96 -11.15 7.15 -15.23
CA ILE A 96 -11.40 7.71 -13.91
C ILE A 96 -12.74 8.43 -13.97
N ASP A 97 -13.68 8.03 -13.12
CA ASP A 97 -14.98 8.67 -12.98
C ASP A 97 -14.99 9.53 -11.71
N ILE A 98 -15.46 10.77 -11.83
CA ILE A 98 -15.40 11.77 -10.77
C ILE A 98 -16.81 12.08 -10.30
N PHE A 99 -17.03 11.96 -8.97
CA PHE A 99 -18.30 12.22 -8.31
C PHE A 99 -18.12 13.27 -7.19
N ASN A 100 -19.19 13.99 -6.88
CA ASN A 100 -19.20 14.84 -5.68
C ASN A 100 -19.38 13.98 -4.40
N ALA A 101 -19.37 14.65 -3.24
CA ALA A 101 -19.53 13.97 -1.95
C ALA A 101 -20.90 13.30 -1.74
N GLN A 102 -21.91 13.67 -2.55
CA GLN A 102 -23.25 13.08 -2.55
C GLN A 102 -23.40 11.92 -3.56
N GLY A 103 -22.31 11.52 -4.25
CA GLY A 103 -22.33 10.45 -5.24
C GLY A 103 -22.89 10.86 -6.61
N GLN A 104 -23.09 12.16 -6.86
CA GLN A 104 -23.55 12.64 -8.15
C GLN A 104 -22.35 12.79 -9.11
N TYR A 105 -22.53 12.27 -10.32
CA TYR A 105 -21.50 12.33 -11.36
C TYR A 105 -21.13 13.75 -11.75
N ILE A 106 -19.83 14.01 -11.87
CA ILE A 106 -19.27 15.28 -12.35
C ILE A 106 -18.74 15.11 -13.76
N SER A 107 -17.80 14.19 -13.96
CA SER A 107 -17.07 14.01 -15.23
C SER A 107 -16.33 12.69 -15.26
N SER A 108 -15.68 12.41 -16.41
CA SER A 108 -14.76 11.27 -16.55
C SER A 108 -13.50 11.65 -17.32
N ILE A 109 -12.38 11.05 -16.95
CA ILE A 109 -11.16 11.01 -17.76
C ILE A 109 -11.18 9.71 -18.55
N LYS A 110 -11.42 9.80 -19.86
CA LYS A 110 -11.56 8.66 -20.80
C LYS A 110 -10.46 8.71 -21.88
N ALA A 111 -9.22 8.96 -21.47
CA ALA A 111 -8.09 9.18 -22.38
C ALA A 111 -7.25 7.91 -22.63
N PHE A 112 -7.89 6.73 -22.63
CA PHE A 112 -7.23 5.48 -23.01
C PHE A 112 -7.09 5.38 -24.53
N GLY A 113 -5.84 5.24 -25.02
CA GLY A 113 -5.55 5.15 -26.44
C GLY A 113 -4.06 5.29 -26.77
N ARG A 114 -3.76 5.64 -28.02
CA ARG A 114 -2.38 5.73 -28.55
C ARG A 114 -2.01 7.10 -29.11
N SER A 115 -2.88 8.09 -29.01
CA SER A 115 -2.56 9.45 -29.45
C SER A 115 -1.68 10.19 -28.45
N GLY A 116 -1.19 11.38 -28.78
CA GLY A 116 -0.20 12.10 -27.97
C GLY A 116 -0.69 12.49 -26.57
N ASN A 117 -2.00 12.64 -26.40
CA ASN A 117 -2.67 13.02 -25.15
C ASN A 117 -3.40 11.81 -24.48
N GLU A 118 -3.17 10.61 -24.98
CA GLU A 118 -3.77 9.37 -24.45
C GLU A 118 -2.74 8.50 -23.74
N TYR A 119 -3.19 7.80 -22.69
CA TYR A 119 -2.40 6.80 -21.96
C TYR A 119 -2.79 5.37 -22.36
N ILE A 120 -1.84 4.43 -22.30
CA ILE A 120 -2.08 3.00 -22.59
C ILE A 120 -2.55 2.24 -21.35
N GLY A 121 -2.18 2.70 -20.16
CA GLY A 121 -2.55 2.11 -18.88
C GLY A 121 -2.58 3.15 -17.79
N ILE A 122 -3.26 2.82 -16.69
CA ILE A 122 -3.27 3.60 -15.45
C ILE A 122 -2.50 2.78 -14.42
N ASP A 123 -1.23 3.12 -14.21
CA ASP A 123 -0.39 2.43 -13.23
C ASP A 123 -0.41 3.15 -11.88
N HIS A 124 -0.59 4.49 -11.87
CA HIS A 124 -0.79 5.29 -10.67
C HIS A 124 -1.62 6.54 -10.97
N VAL A 125 -2.41 6.97 -9.98
CA VAL A 125 -3.14 8.24 -10.03
C VAL A 125 -2.82 9.07 -8.80
N GLN A 126 -2.47 10.32 -9.01
CA GLN A 126 -2.19 11.29 -7.95
C GLN A 126 -2.94 12.59 -8.19
N LEU A 127 -3.50 13.17 -7.14
CA LEU A 127 -4.09 14.51 -7.20
C LEU A 127 -3.01 15.53 -6.87
N LEU A 128 -2.82 16.50 -7.76
CA LEU A 128 -1.80 17.54 -7.64
C LEU A 128 -2.46 18.90 -7.85
N ASP A 129 -2.63 19.65 -6.79
CA ASP A 129 -3.40 20.90 -6.75
C ASP A 129 -4.82 20.69 -7.28
N SER A 130 -5.13 21.20 -8.47
CA SER A 130 -6.43 21.06 -9.15
C SER A 130 -6.42 20.05 -10.30
N LEU A 131 -5.34 19.29 -10.45
CA LEU A 131 -5.14 18.36 -11.57
C LEU A 131 -5.13 16.90 -11.11
N VAL A 132 -5.64 16.06 -11.99
CA VAL A 132 -5.52 14.59 -11.87
C VAL A 132 -4.33 14.16 -12.72
N ALA A 133 -3.27 13.69 -12.07
CA ALA A 133 -2.07 13.15 -12.74
C ALA A 133 -2.20 11.63 -12.87
N VAL A 134 -2.19 11.14 -14.11
CA VAL A 134 -2.24 9.72 -14.46
C VAL A 134 -0.86 9.30 -14.92
N TYR A 135 -0.21 8.42 -14.17
CA TYR A 135 1.04 7.82 -14.57
C TYR A 135 0.78 6.59 -15.45
N SER A 136 1.49 6.51 -16.58
CA SER A 136 1.49 5.35 -17.45
C SER A 136 2.92 4.88 -17.70
N CYS A 137 3.25 3.74 -17.11
CA CYS A 137 4.57 3.10 -17.21
C CYS A 137 4.93 2.78 -18.67
N HIS A 138 3.97 2.23 -19.45
CA HIS A 138 4.15 1.94 -20.87
C HIS A 138 4.49 3.18 -21.71
N ASN A 139 3.86 4.31 -21.39
CA ASN A 139 4.12 5.57 -22.08
C ASN A 139 5.35 6.32 -21.52
N LYS A 140 5.90 5.89 -20.39
CA LYS A 140 6.95 6.59 -19.63
C LYS A 140 6.59 8.06 -19.40
N ALA A 141 5.37 8.31 -18.91
CA ALA A 141 4.87 9.68 -18.77
C ALA A 141 3.76 9.81 -17.72
N LEU A 142 3.67 11.02 -17.18
CA LEU A 142 2.50 11.55 -16.47
C LEU A 142 1.64 12.35 -17.43
N TYR A 143 0.33 12.10 -17.39
CA TYR A 143 -0.70 12.84 -18.12
C TYR A 143 -1.53 13.62 -17.11
N TYR A 144 -1.73 14.90 -17.34
CA TYR A 144 -2.46 15.77 -16.45
C TYR A 144 -3.79 16.16 -17.07
N PHE A 145 -4.85 16.01 -16.29
CA PHE A 145 -6.20 16.36 -16.67
C PHE A 145 -6.78 17.32 -15.62
N ASP A 146 -7.68 18.22 -16.05
CA ASP A 146 -8.50 18.96 -15.11
C ASP A 146 -9.66 18.09 -14.57
N ILE A 147 -10.42 18.63 -13.64
CA ILE A 147 -11.56 17.92 -13.04
C ILE A 147 -12.73 17.67 -14.01
N ASN A 148 -12.72 18.29 -15.19
CA ASN A 148 -13.71 18.07 -16.25
C ASN A 148 -13.24 16.97 -17.22
N GLY A 149 -12.09 16.35 -16.97
CA GLY A 149 -11.50 15.32 -17.81
C GLY A 149 -10.75 15.87 -19.03
N THR A 150 -10.50 17.18 -19.10
CA THR A 150 -9.78 17.81 -20.20
C THR A 150 -8.28 17.62 -20.04
N PHE A 151 -7.60 17.14 -21.09
CA PHE A 151 -6.15 17.04 -21.10
C PHE A 151 -5.49 18.42 -20.99
N VAL A 152 -4.53 18.56 -20.08
CA VAL A 152 -3.78 19.79 -19.80
C VAL A 152 -2.36 19.72 -20.34
N LYS A 153 -1.62 18.68 -19.95
CA LYS A 153 -0.21 18.49 -20.36
C LYS A 153 0.24 17.05 -20.20
N LYS A 154 1.35 16.72 -20.84
CA LYS A 154 2.11 15.48 -20.68
C LYS A 154 3.51 15.78 -20.19
N GLU A 155 3.98 15.00 -19.24
CA GLU A 155 5.32 15.11 -18.65
C GLU A 155 6.05 13.78 -18.84
N PRO A 156 7.05 13.72 -19.75
CA PRO A 156 7.79 12.48 -20.01
C PRO A 156 8.75 12.17 -18.84
N ILE A 157 8.91 10.88 -18.53
CA ILE A 157 9.80 10.36 -17.48
C ILE A 157 10.91 9.54 -18.15
N GLN A 158 12.17 9.84 -17.83
CA GLN A 158 13.31 9.14 -18.44
C GLN A 158 13.35 7.66 -18.06
N TYR A 159 13.17 7.35 -16.78
CA TYR A 159 13.06 5.99 -16.28
C TYR A 159 11.61 5.73 -15.81
N ALA A 160 11.01 4.63 -16.26
CA ALA A 160 9.63 4.28 -15.93
C ALA A 160 9.59 3.16 -14.87
N PRO A 161 9.39 3.47 -13.60
CA PRO A 161 9.16 2.48 -12.54
C PRO A 161 7.78 1.84 -12.68
N LEU A 162 7.51 0.80 -11.88
CA LEU A 162 6.20 0.13 -11.81
C LEU A 162 5.14 1.02 -11.16
N ASP A 163 5.52 1.73 -10.07
CA ASP A 163 4.68 2.73 -9.41
C ASP A 163 5.48 4.04 -9.24
N LEU A 164 4.81 5.18 -9.28
CA LEU A 164 5.43 6.50 -9.30
C LEU A 164 4.67 7.48 -8.40
N LEU A 165 5.39 8.06 -7.45
CA LEU A 165 4.87 9.17 -6.64
C LEU A 165 5.63 10.46 -7.02
N LYS A 166 4.93 11.47 -7.52
CA LYS A 166 5.50 12.79 -7.76
C LYS A 166 5.60 13.57 -6.45
N VAL A 167 6.75 14.16 -6.21
CA VAL A 167 7.02 15.04 -5.08
C VAL A 167 7.54 16.40 -5.59
N ARG A 168 7.76 17.35 -4.68
CA ARG A 168 8.13 18.73 -5.04
C ARG A 168 9.39 18.82 -5.89
N ASP A 169 10.40 17.99 -5.62
CA ASP A 169 11.76 18.05 -6.19
C ASP A 169 12.08 16.85 -7.11
N GLY A 170 11.08 16.07 -7.51
CA GLY A 170 11.27 14.91 -8.38
C GLY A 170 10.22 13.84 -8.20
N TYR A 171 10.67 12.58 -8.15
CA TYR A 171 9.79 11.43 -8.05
C TYR A 171 10.37 10.36 -7.15
N TRP A 172 9.50 9.63 -6.48
CA TRP A 172 9.79 8.31 -5.95
C TRP A 172 9.27 7.25 -6.91
N GLY A 173 10.07 6.24 -7.20
CA GLY A 173 9.70 5.16 -8.10
C GLY A 173 9.87 3.79 -7.43
N TYR A 174 8.86 2.94 -7.55
CA TYR A 174 8.94 1.53 -7.19
C TYR A 174 9.39 0.72 -8.40
N VAL A 175 10.52 0.09 -8.29
CA VAL A 175 11.11 -0.74 -9.35
C VAL A 175 10.79 -2.21 -9.14
N GLY A 176 10.48 -2.57 -7.90
CA GLY A 176 10.30 -3.96 -7.50
C GLY A 176 11.60 -4.77 -7.60
N ASN A 177 11.45 -6.08 -7.76
CA ASN A 177 12.61 -6.98 -7.87
C ASN A 177 12.96 -7.35 -9.34
N ALA A 178 12.32 -6.74 -10.33
CA ALA A 178 12.32 -7.20 -11.72
C ALA A 178 13.21 -6.36 -12.64
N GLY A 179 14.25 -5.71 -12.16
CA GLY A 179 15.05 -4.81 -12.98
C GLY A 179 16.55 -5.03 -12.87
N GLU A 180 17.31 -4.39 -13.76
CA GLU A 180 18.77 -4.29 -13.70
C GLU A 180 19.25 -3.40 -12.52
N ILE A 181 18.32 -2.71 -11.86
CA ILE A 181 18.60 -1.79 -10.77
C ILE A 181 18.67 -2.60 -9.47
N PRO A 182 19.78 -2.55 -8.69
CA PRO A 182 19.95 -3.32 -7.47
C PRO A 182 19.22 -2.69 -6.27
N ALA A 183 18.02 -2.15 -6.49
CA ALA A 183 17.19 -1.50 -5.49
C ALA A 183 15.72 -1.63 -5.85
N ARG A 184 14.84 -1.68 -4.86
CA ARG A 184 13.39 -1.74 -5.08
C ARG A 184 12.76 -0.36 -5.18
N ILE A 185 13.33 0.62 -4.50
CA ILE A 185 12.88 2.01 -4.48
C ILE A 185 13.98 2.89 -5.04
N VAL A 186 13.60 3.85 -5.87
CA VAL A 186 14.50 4.86 -6.41
C VAL A 186 13.94 6.27 -6.17
N LYS A 187 14.83 7.23 -5.92
CA LYS A 187 14.52 8.65 -6.01
C LYS A 187 15.01 9.17 -7.35
N MET A 188 14.22 9.98 -7.99
CA MET A 188 14.51 10.53 -9.33
C MET A 188 14.38 12.06 -9.33
N ASP A 189 15.15 12.71 -10.16
CA ASP A 189 15.03 14.15 -10.41
C ASP A 189 13.76 14.49 -11.21
N MET A 190 13.52 15.79 -11.47
CA MET A 190 12.36 16.29 -12.24
C MET A 190 12.32 15.81 -13.70
N LYS A 191 13.39 15.21 -14.22
CA LYS A 191 13.44 14.59 -15.56
C LYS A 191 13.21 13.07 -15.50
N GLY A 192 13.02 12.52 -14.31
CA GLY A 192 12.90 11.07 -14.10
C GLY A 192 14.22 10.32 -14.23
N LYS A 193 15.37 10.99 -14.02
CA LYS A 193 16.68 10.34 -13.90
C LYS A 193 16.89 9.89 -12.46
N ILE A 194 17.31 8.63 -12.27
CA ILE A 194 17.60 8.07 -10.94
C ILE A 194 18.80 8.80 -10.32
N ILE A 195 18.63 9.31 -9.08
CA ILE A 195 19.64 10.00 -8.29
C ILE A 195 20.02 9.23 -7.02
N GLU A 196 19.09 8.48 -6.43
CA GLU A 196 19.33 7.68 -5.24
C GLU A 196 18.60 6.33 -5.32
N LYS A 197 19.07 5.33 -4.54
CA LYS A 197 18.58 3.95 -4.54
C LYS A 197 18.39 3.46 -3.11
N TYR A 198 17.26 2.79 -2.83
CA TYR A 198 16.88 2.32 -1.51
C TYR A 198 16.34 0.90 -1.57
N LEU A 199 16.39 0.21 -0.44
CA LEU A 199 15.89 -1.16 -0.26
C LEU A 199 16.48 -2.13 -1.32
N PRO A 200 17.50 -2.90 -0.98
CA PRO A 200 18.13 -3.82 -1.94
C PRO A 200 17.12 -4.83 -2.50
N VAL A 201 17.29 -5.21 -3.75
CA VAL A 201 16.47 -6.25 -4.38
C VAL A 201 16.61 -7.56 -3.64
N SER A 202 15.49 -8.26 -3.46
CA SER A 202 15.45 -9.68 -3.18
C SER A 202 15.41 -10.45 -4.51
N LYS A 203 15.79 -11.72 -4.49
CA LYS A 203 15.91 -12.53 -5.71
C LYS A 203 14.56 -12.99 -6.30
N ILE A 204 13.43 -12.68 -5.66
CA ILE A 204 12.10 -13.07 -6.13
C ILE A 204 11.53 -11.99 -7.04
N ILE A 205 10.89 -12.41 -8.12
CA ILE A 205 10.04 -11.57 -8.95
C ILE A 205 8.79 -11.23 -8.12
N PRO A 206 8.49 -9.96 -7.89
CA PRO A 206 7.31 -9.57 -7.14
C PRO A 206 6.04 -9.92 -7.92
N LEU A 207 4.97 -10.21 -7.19
CA LEU A 207 3.64 -10.03 -7.71
C LEU A 207 3.46 -8.55 -8.04
N THR A 208 2.69 -8.25 -9.06
CA THR A 208 2.32 -6.86 -9.37
C THR A 208 1.58 -6.27 -8.19
N GLU A 209 2.00 -5.09 -7.74
CA GLU A 209 1.27 -4.35 -6.72
C GLU A 209 -0.03 -3.80 -7.33
N GLU A 210 -1.15 -4.10 -6.72
CA GLU A 210 -2.46 -3.62 -7.18
C GLU A 210 -2.82 -2.24 -6.62
N SER A 211 -2.10 -1.81 -5.59
CA SER A 211 -2.26 -0.50 -4.97
C SER A 211 -0.92 0.20 -4.84
N SER A 212 -0.93 1.53 -4.65
CA SER A 212 0.33 2.27 -4.49
C SER A 212 1.16 1.73 -3.33
N VAL A 213 2.46 1.58 -3.62
CA VAL A 213 3.48 1.21 -2.64
C VAL A 213 3.79 2.36 -1.69
N PHE A 214 3.55 3.60 -2.14
CA PHE A 214 3.96 4.83 -1.48
C PHE A 214 2.85 5.44 -0.64
N ILE A 215 3.15 5.77 0.61
CA ILE A 215 2.22 6.39 1.56
C ILE A 215 2.92 7.59 2.21
N PRO A 216 2.68 8.81 1.71
CA PRO A 216 3.21 10.02 2.35
C PRO A 216 2.64 10.18 3.77
N TYR A 217 3.51 10.42 4.75
CA TYR A 217 3.10 10.57 6.15
C TYR A 217 4.01 11.53 6.92
N LYS A 218 3.48 12.66 7.36
CA LYS A 218 4.17 13.66 8.21
C LYS A 218 5.55 14.09 7.70
N GLY A 219 5.70 14.22 6.38
CA GLY A 219 6.96 14.60 5.74
C GLY A 219 7.92 13.45 5.46
N ASP A 220 7.63 12.25 5.94
CA ASP A 220 8.33 11.01 5.64
C ASP A 220 7.59 10.23 4.53
N LEU A 221 8.20 9.17 4.01
CA LEU A 221 7.62 8.27 3.05
C LEU A 221 7.55 6.86 3.63
N LEU A 222 6.34 6.33 3.80
CA LEU A 222 6.15 4.93 4.15
C LEU A 222 6.07 4.08 2.89
N ILE A 223 6.59 2.87 2.97
CA ILE A 223 6.67 1.90 1.88
C ILE A 223 6.00 0.60 2.34
N ARG A 224 4.93 0.22 1.64
CA ARG A 224 4.24 -1.05 1.81
C ARG A 224 4.47 -1.93 0.59
N GLU A 225 4.88 -3.16 0.80
CA GLU A 225 4.98 -4.18 -0.27
C GLU A 225 4.06 -5.36 0.08
N THR A 226 3.28 -5.82 -0.87
CA THR A 226 2.15 -6.77 -0.69
C THR A 226 2.53 -8.06 0.06
N LEU A 227 3.69 -8.66 -0.25
CA LEU A 227 4.14 -9.92 0.36
C LEU A 227 5.03 -9.73 1.59
N ARG A 228 5.32 -8.50 1.99
CA ARG A 228 6.15 -8.22 3.16
C ARG A 228 5.28 -7.79 4.33
N SER A 229 5.58 -8.32 5.50
CA SER A 229 4.91 -7.94 6.75
C SER A 229 5.48 -6.66 7.38
N ASP A 230 6.50 -6.06 6.78
CA ASP A 230 7.13 -4.83 7.25
C ASP A 230 6.65 -3.63 6.43
N ILE A 231 6.26 -2.55 7.10
CA ILE A 231 6.15 -1.21 6.52
C ILE A 231 7.48 -0.51 6.80
N PHE A 232 8.17 -0.10 5.75
CA PHE A 232 9.40 0.67 5.87
C PHE A 232 9.09 2.16 5.87
N LYS A 233 9.98 2.93 6.47
CA LYS A 233 9.97 4.39 6.43
C LYS A 233 11.28 4.91 5.85
N ILE A 234 11.17 5.82 4.90
CA ILE A 234 12.27 6.68 4.45
C ILE A 234 12.02 8.04 5.05
N ASP A 235 12.88 8.47 5.97
CA ASP A 235 12.76 9.76 6.64
C ASP A 235 13.24 10.92 5.75
N SER A 236 13.01 12.15 6.18
CA SER A 236 13.40 13.36 5.44
C SER A 236 14.92 13.49 5.19
N THR A 237 15.74 12.71 5.88
CA THR A 237 17.20 12.67 5.70
C THR A 237 17.64 11.53 4.78
N GLY A 238 16.70 10.68 4.32
CA GLY A 238 16.94 9.54 3.43
C GLY A 238 17.32 8.25 4.18
N ASN A 239 17.24 8.20 5.51
CA ASN A 239 17.48 6.94 6.23
C ASN A 239 16.28 6.02 6.11
N VAL A 240 16.55 4.72 5.94
CA VAL A 240 15.54 3.67 5.85
C VAL A 240 15.52 2.86 7.13
N HIS A 241 14.35 2.72 7.73
CA HIS A 241 14.12 1.85 8.87
C HIS A 241 12.73 1.23 8.84
N THR A 242 12.52 0.17 9.60
CA THR A 242 11.19 -0.42 9.77
C THR A 242 10.33 0.51 10.61
N PHE A 243 9.18 0.92 10.07
CA PHE A 243 8.20 1.74 10.78
C PHE A 243 7.32 0.89 11.70
N ILE A 244 6.81 -0.22 11.16
CA ILE A 244 5.99 -1.20 11.87
C ILE A 244 6.13 -2.55 11.21
N SER A 245 6.06 -3.63 11.98
CA SER A 245 6.07 -4.99 11.46
C SER A 245 4.84 -5.74 11.95
N PHE A 246 4.28 -6.60 11.12
CA PHE A 246 3.14 -7.43 11.45
C PHE A 246 3.57 -8.90 11.53
N ASP A 247 3.09 -9.60 12.55
CA ASP A 247 3.30 -11.03 12.72
C ASP A 247 1.94 -11.73 12.67
N PHE A 248 1.67 -12.40 11.56
CA PHE A 248 0.44 -13.18 11.30
C PHE A 248 0.61 -14.66 11.65
N GLY A 249 1.66 -15.01 12.41
CA GLY A 249 1.95 -16.37 12.81
C GLY A 249 2.24 -17.28 11.62
N ARG A 250 1.48 -18.38 11.49
CA ARG A 250 1.68 -19.37 10.40
C ARG A 250 1.44 -18.81 8.98
N TYR A 251 0.75 -17.70 8.88
CA TYR A 251 0.43 -17.04 7.59
C TYR A 251 1.52 -16.08 7.12
N ASN A 252 2.57 -15.84 7.90
CA ASN A 252 3.69 -15.04 7.43
C ASN A 252 4.34 -15.66 6.20
N VAL A 253 4.64 -14.84 5.18
CA VAL A 253 5.43 -15.31 4.04
C VAL A 253 6.86 -15.61 4.52
N PRO A 254 7.34 -16.87 4.41
CA PRO A 254 8.67 -17.24 4.89
C PRO A 254 9.78 -16.46 4.18
N ARG A 255 10.77 -15.98 4.93
CA ARG A 255 11.93 -15.23 4.35
C ARG A 255 12.64 -16.03 3.25
N SER A 256 12.70 -17.36 3.38
CA SER A 256 13.29 -18.24 2.36
C SER A 256 12.67 -18.12 0.97
N TYR A 257 11.44 -17.59 0.87
CA TYR A 257 10.82 -17.34 -0.42
C TYR A 257 11.47 -16.16 -1.13
N PHE A 258 11.89 -15.14 -0.38
CA PHE A 258 12.60 -13.97 -0.91
C PHE A 258 14.07 -14.24 -1.25
N GLU A 259 14.61 -15.38 -0.84
CA GLU A 259 16.00 -15.82 -1.05
C GLU A 259 16.13 -16.89 -2.14
N ASN A 260 15.02 -17.37 -2.70
CA ASN A 260 15.03 -18.42 -3.73
C ASN A 260 15.67 -17.93 -5.03
N ASN A 261 16.44 -18.81 -5.68
CA ASN A 261 17.07 -18.52 -6.95
C ASN A 261 16.18 -18.85 -8.16
N ASP A 262 15.05 -19.56 -7.93
CA ASP A 262 14.06 -19.91 -8.95
C ASP A 262 12.75 -19.16 -8.70
N PRO A 263 12.48 -18.09 -9.45
CA PRO A 263 11.27 -17.28 -9.27
C PRO A 263 9.97 -18.07 -9.55
N VAL A 264 10.00 -19.00 -10.50
CA VAL A 264 8.82 -19.80 -10.86
C VAL A 264 8.48 -20.77 -9.75
N ALA A 265 9.47 -21.48 -9.22
CA ALA A 265 9.28 -22.37 -8.08
C ALA A 265 8.82 -21.62 -6.83
N ALA A 266 9.36 -20.41 -6.59
CA ALA A 266 8.93 -19.55 -5.49
C ALA A 266 7.47 -19.11 -5.64
N ALA A 267 7.07 -18.62 -6.82
CA ALA A 267 5.70 -18.22 -7.11
C ALA A 267 4.72 -19.40 -6.96
N THR A 268 5.06 -20.58 -7.52
CA THR A 268 4.25 -21.80 -7.39
C THR A 268 4.05 -22.16 -5.93
N LYS A 269 5.11 -22.09 -5.12
CA LYS A 269 5.04 -22.41 -3.70
C LYS A 269 4.21 -21.39 -2.92
N LEU A 270 4.28 -20.11 -3.24
CA LEU A 270 3.41 -19.08 -2.66
C LEU A 270 1.94 -19.36 -2.96
N MET A 271 1.60 -19.69 -4.20
CA MET A 271 0.23 -20.03 -4.60
C MET A 271 -0.32 -21.27 -3.88
N GLN A 272 0.56 -22.18 -3.44
CA GLN A 272 0.24 -23.40 -2.69
C GLN A 272 0.39 -23.26 -1.17
N SER A 273 0.46 -22.04 -0.65
CA SER A 273 0.68 -21.78 0.76
C SER A 273 -0.45 -20.93 1.34
N ASP A 274 -0.79 -21.22 2.61
CA ASP A 274 -1.60 -20.28 3.41
C ASP A 274 -0.74 -19.08 3.73
N ILE A 275 -1.09 -17.91 3.21
CA ILE A 275 -0.31 -16.69 3.40
C ILE A 275 -1.20 -15.48 3.69
N ALA A 276 -0.63 -14.53 4.42
CA ALA A 276 -1.19 -13.19 4.59
C ALA A 276 -0.61 -12.26 3.52
N ILE A 277 -1.48 -11.57 2.82
CA ILE A 277 -1.17 -10.61 1.77
C ILE A 277 -1.61 -9.24 2.26
N MET A 278 -0.67 -8.34 2.53
CA MET A 278 -1.01 -6.97 2.92
C MET A 278 -1.53 -6.22 1.69
N ASP A 279 -2.85 -6.08 1.58
CA ASP A 279 -3.49 -5.42 0.45
C ASP A 279 -3.29 -3.90 0.52
N ARG A 280 -3.70 -3.25 1.62
CA ARG A 280 -3.66 -1.79 1.75
C ARG A 280 -3.23 -1.36 3.15
N PHE A 281 -2.48 -0.28 3.19
CA PHE A 281 -2.16 0.41 4.44
C PHE A 281 -2.46 1.90 4.30
N PHE A 282 -3.26 2.42 5.20
CA PHE A 282 -3.63 3.83 5.26
C PHE A 282 -3.21 4.41 6.60
N VAL A 283 -2.88 5.68 6.59
CA VAL A 283 -2.52 6.40 7.81
C VAL A 283 -2.99 7.86 7.70
N ASN A 284 -3.57 8.36 8.78
CA ASN A 284 -3.81 9.79 9.00
C ASN A 284 -3.24 10.21 10.36
N ASP A 285 -3.64 11.34 10.90
CA ASP A 285 -3.09 11.83 12.19
C ASP A 285 -3.49 10.96 13.39
N ASP A 286 -4.66 10.31 13.35
CA ASP A 286 -5.27 9.60 14.48
C ASP A 286 -5.25 8.09 14.33
N TYR A 287 -5.26 7.57 13.07
CA TYR A 287 -5.45 6.16 12.78
C TYR A 287 -4.42 5.61 11.83
N MET A 288 -4.08 4.33 12.04
CA MET A 288 -3.48 3.46 11.03
C MET A 288 -4.50 2.36 10.70
N VAL A 289 -4.66 2.03 9.43
CA VAL A 289 -5.57 1.01 8.94
C VAL A 289 -4.81 0.07 8.01
N LEU A 290 -4.90 -1.23 8.27
CA LEU A 290 -4.32 -2.28 7.45
C LEU A 290 -5.41 -3.24 6.96
N SER A 291 -5.52 -3.43 5.65
CA SER A 291 -6.30 -4.50 5.05
C SER A 291 -5.36 -5.66 4.71
N VAL A 292 -5.71 -6.86 5.13
CA VAL A 292 -4.93 -8.09 4.91
C VAL A 292 -5.84 -9.17 4.37
N ASP A 293 -5.46 -9.74 3.24
CA ASP A 293 -6.13 -10.91 2.67
C ASP A 293 -5.37 -12.19 3.04
N PHE A 294 -6.11 -13.18 3.50
CA PHE A 294 -5.56 -14.49 3.86
C PHE A 294 -5.92 -15.48 2.76
N GLN A 295 -4.93 -15.82 1.95
CA GLN A 295 -5.03 -16.88 0.95
C GLN A 295 -4.92 -18.23 1.64
N MET A 296 -5.77 -19.18 1.21
CA MET A 296 -5.76 -20.58 1.66
C MET A 296 -5.39 -21.48 0.49
N ALA A 297 -4.35 -22.31 0.68
CA ALA A 297 -3.76 -23.11 -0.40
C ALA A 297 -4.70 -24.16 -0.95
N ASP A 298 -5.40 -24.86 -0.06
CA ASP A 298 -6.20 -26.04 -0.40
C ASP A 298 -7.68 -25.72 -0.65
N ASP A 299 -8.15 -24.53 -0.26
CA ASP A 299 -9.56 -24.14 -0.32
C ASP A 299 -9.70 -22.63 -0.50
N SER A 300 -9.89 -22.20 -1.73
CA SER A 300 -10.09 -20.76 -2.02
C SER A 300 -11.38 -20.20 -1.40
N ASP A 301 -12.39 -21.05 -1.14
CA ASP A 301 -13.63 -20.64 -0.48
C ASP A 301 -13.43 -20.38 1.02
N ALA A 302 -12.35 -20.90 1.60
CA ALA A 302 -11.96 -20.62 2.98
C ALA A 302 -11.10 -19.35 3.13
N ALA A 303 -10.79 -18.65 2.04
CA ALA A 303 -10.10 -17.36 2.07
C ALA A 303 -10.92 -16.32 2.84
N PHE A 304 -10.24 -15.44 3.57
CA PHE A 304 -10.88 -14.39 4.35
C PHE A 304 -9.99 -13.14 4.36
N SER A 305 -10.58 -12.01 4.70
CA SER A 305 -9.86 -10.75 4.90
C SER A 305 -9.89 -10.34 6.37
N SER A 306 -8.94 -9.53 6.79
CA SER A 306 -8.97 -8.88 8.09
C SER A 306 -8.63 -7.40 7.95
N LEU A 307 -9.42 -6.58 8.62
CA LEU A 307 -9.24 -5.15 8.72
C LEU A 307 -8.69 -4.83 10.11
N GLY A 308 -7.43 -4.42 10.17
CA GLY A 308 -6.80 -3.91 11.39
C GLY A 308 -6.95 -2.40 11.47
N ILE A 309 -7.44 -1.89 12.60
CA ILE A 309 -7.58 -0.45 12.87
C ILE A 309 -6.82 -0.15 14.16
N CYS A 310 -5.86 0.75 14.06
CA CYS A 310 -5.07 1.22 15.19
C CYS A 310 -5.46 2.65 15.54
N HIS A 311 -5.81 2.87 16.80
CA HIS A 311 -5.99 4.18 17.40
C HIS A 311 -5.22 4.22 18.73
N ARG A 312 -4.37 5.25 18.93
CA ARG A 312 -3.54 5.41 20.16
C ARG A 312 -2.73 4.14 20.49
N ASP A 313 -2.04 3.59 19.49
CA ASP A 313 -1.20 2.38 19.57
C ASP A 313 -1.94 1.09 19.92
N LYS A 314 -3.27 1.08 19.88
CA LYS A 314 -4.09 -0.11 20.11
C LYS A 314 -4.72 -0.59 18.83
N TRP A 315 -4.38 -1.81 18.44
CA TRP A 315 -4.95 -2.49 17.27
C TRP A 315 -6.21 -3.24 17.66
N LYS A 316 -7.25 -3.06 16.84
CA LYS A 316 -8.48 -3.84 16.83
C LYS A 316 -8.64 -4.48 15.46
N TRP A 317 -9.15 -5.71 15.41
CA TRP A 317 -9.20 -6.47 14.17
C TRP A 317 -10.60 -6.97 13.86
N LEU A 318 -11.11 -6.69 12.67
CA LEU A 318 -12.35 -7.23 12.13
C LEU A 318 -12.02 -8.28 11.08
N ARG A 319 -12.45 -9.52 11.29
CA ARG A 319 -12.36 -10.58 10.29
C ARG A 319 -13.61 -10.60 9.44
N SER A 320 -13.48 -10.71 8.13
CA SER A 320 -14.57 -10.83 7.16
C SER A 320 -14.32 -11.99 6.22
N GLU A 321 -15.40 -12.68 5.88
CA GLU A 321 -15.39 -13.79 4.93
C GLU A 321 -16.09 -13.34 3.65
N HIS A 322 -15.84 -14.06 2.55
CA HIS A 322 -16.43 -13.73 1.25
C HIS A 322 -17.97 -13.72 1.27
N ARG A 323 -18.58 -14.44 2.19
CA ARG A 323 -20.04 -14.52 2.39
C ARG A 323 -20.41 -14.23 3.83
N GLY A 324 -21.65 -13.77 4.04
CA GLY A 324 -22.17 -13.49 5.37
C GLY A 324 -22.27 -12.02 5.70
N ALA A 325 -22.63 -11.72 6.95
CA ALA A 325 -22.93 -10.36 7.38
C ALA A 325 -21.76 -9.37 7.25
N LEU A 326 -20.52 -9.84 7.32
CA LEU A 326 -19.33 -8.99 7.23
C LEU A 326 -18.69 -8.98 5.83
N SER A 327 -19.32 -9.59 4.82
CA SER A 327 -18.76 -9.70 3.46
C SER A 327 -18.51 -8.33 2.80
N MET A 328 -19.22 -7.29 3.21
CA MET A 328 -18.95 -5.93 2.73
C MET A 328 -17.55 -5.40 3.06
N PHE A 329 -16.85 -6.01 4.03
CA PHE A 329 -15.47 -5.65 4.40
C PHE A 329 -14.42 -6.55 3.75
N TYR A 330 -14.82 -7.55 2.97
CA TYR A 330 -13.91 -8.47 2.30
C TYR A 330 -13.24 -7.79 1.10
N SER A 331 -11.93 -7.50 1.18
CA SER A 331 -11.11 -6.87 0.11
C SER A 331 -11.68 -5.56 -0.48
N THR A 332 -12.54 -4.85 0.25
CA THR A 332 -13.28 -3.70 -0.30
C THR A 332 -12.83 -2.34 0.24
N THR A 333 -11.89 -2.32 1.17
CA THR A 333 -11.35 -1.07 1.74
C THR A 333 -10.55 -0.30 0.69
N LYS A 334 -10.89 0.97 0.45
CA LYS A 334 -10.31 1.77 -0.63
C LYS A 334 -9.50 2.98 -0.16
N ALA A 335 -9.89 3.63 0.91
CA ALA A 335 -9.20 4.81 1.43
C ALA A 335 -9.53 5.07 2.91
N LEU A 336 -8.74 5.92 3.53
CA LEU A 336 -8.99 6.51 4.84
C LEU A 336 -9.03 8.04 4.67
N THR A 337 -10.12 8.67 5.10
CA THR A 337 -10.24 10.14 5.04
C THR A 337 -9.47 10.81 6.18
N GLN A 338 -9.16 12.10 6.04
CA GLN A 338 -8.57 12.89 7.12
C GLN A 338 -9.52 13.04 8.32
N LYS A 339 -10.84 12.91 8.11
CA LYS A 339 -11.87 12.96 9.15
C LYS A 339 -12.16 11.58 9.75
N SER A 340 -11.22 10.64 9.64
CA SER A 340 -11.29 9.31 10.24
C SER A 340 -12.53 8.50 9.83
N ALA A 341 -12.90 8.59 8.55
CA ALA A 341 -13.86 7.68 7.93
C ALA A 341 -13.13 6.76 6.94
N LEU A 342 -13.37 5.45 7.09
CA LEU A 342 -12.89 4.45 6.15
C LEU A 342 -13.82 4.40 4.95
N ILE A 343 -13.27 4.41 3.74
CA ILE A 343 -14.04 4.30 2.50
C ILE A 343 -14.02 2.86 2.02
N ILE A 344 -15.20 2.30 1.84
CA ILE A 344 -15.44 0.99 1.25
C ILE A 344 -16.23 1.20 -0.04
N LEU A 345 -15.97 0.37 -1.04
CA LEU A 345 -16.79 0.26 -2.25
C LEU A 345 -17.50 -1.07 -2.21
N SER A 346 -18.84 -1.05 -2.18
CA SER A 346 -19.65 -2.26 -1.97
C SER A 346 -20.89 -2.26 -2.85
N GLU A 347 -21.33 -3.46 -3.20
CA GLU A 347 -22.65 -3.68 -3.81
C GLU A 347 -23.75 -3.56 -2.74
N ALA A 348 -25.03 -3.48 -3.20
CA ALA A 348 -26.17 -3.34 -2.31
C ALA A 348 -26.36 -4.56 -1.39
N GLN A 349 -26.21 -5.78 -1.91
CA GLN A 349 -26.53 -6.99 -1.15
C GLN A 349 -25.65 -7.18 0.09
N PRO A 350 -24.30 -7.03 0.05
CA PRO A 350 -23.46 -7.07 1.24
C PRO A 350 -23.84 -6.03 2.30
N ILE A 351 -24.25 -4.82 1.89
CA ILE A 351 -24.71 -3.77 2.81
C ILE A 351 -26.02 -4.19 3.48
N LEU A 352 -26.97 -4.76 2.73
CA LEU A 352 -28.24 -5.26 3.25
C LEU A 352 -28.05 -6.43 4.22
N ASP A 353 -27.12 -7.32 3.93
CA ASP A 353 -26.80 -8.46 4.82
C ASP A 353 -26.16 -7.97 6.11
N PHE A 354 -25.28 -6.97 6.05
CA PHE A 354 -24.72 -6.30 7.20
C PHE A 354 -25.81 -5.60 8.04
N LYS A 355 -26.73 -4.87 7.41
CA LYS A 355 -27.84 -4.16 8.07
C LYS A 355 -28.76 -5.09 8.85
N LYS A 356 -28.96 -6.33 8.43
CA LYS A 356 -29.78 -7.32 9.17
C LYS A 356 -29.21 -7.64 10.54
N VAL A 357 -27.89 -7.55 10.71
CA VAL A 357 -27.19 -7.88 11.97
C VAL A 357 -26.86 -6.62 12.78
N TYR A 358 -26.56 -5.51 12.11
CA TYR A 358 -26.16 -4.22 12.69
C TYR A 358 -27.07 -3.07 12.19
N PRO A 359 -28.39 -3.14 12.46
CA PRO A 359 -29.34 -2.15 11.93
C PRO A 359 -29.09 -0.73 12.45
N GLU A 360 -28.50 -0.61 13.64
CA GLU A 360 -28.17 0.69 14.25
C GLU A 360 -27.02 1.42 13.57
N LEU A 361 -26.15 0.70 12.85
CA LEU A 361 -25.00 1.29 12.14
C LEU A 361 -25.36 1.77 10.73
N VAL A 362 -26.40 1.17 10.10
CA VAL A 362 -26.73 1.40 8.68
C VAL A 362 -28.05 2.17 8.56
N PRO A 363 -28.02 3.39 8.01
CA PRO A 363 -29.25 4.16 7.74
C PRO A 363 -30.13 3.47 6.68
N GLU A 364 -31.35 3.98 6.51
CA GLU A 364 -32.16 3.64 5.33
C GLU A 364 -31.52 4.22 4.09
N PHE A 365 -31.44 3.43 3.01
CA PHE A 365 -30.90 3.85 1.74
C PHE A 365 -31.66 3.24 0.57
N ASN A 366 -31.66 3.94 -0.59
CA ASN A 366 -32.22 3.40 -1.81
C ASN A 366 -31.20 2.46 -2.45
N HIS A 367 -31.56 1.19 -2.61
CA HIS A 367 -30.71 0.14 -3.16
C HIS A 367 -31.05 -0.24 -4.61
N ASN A 368 -31.94 0.51 -5.25
CA ASN A 368 -32.31 0.30 -6.66
C ASN A 368 -31.32 1.04 -7.58
N THR A 369 -30.08 0.57 -7.66
CA THR A 369 -29.06 1.05 -8.57
C THR A 369 -28.20 -0.13 -9.03
N ASP A 370 -27.72 -0.07 -10.29
CA ASP A 370 -26.81 -1.05 -10.85
C ASP A 370 -25.33 -0.75 -10.50
N ASN A 371 -25.04 0.40 -9.92
CA ASN A 371 -23.71 0.80 -9.49
C ASN A 371 -23.44 0.38 -8.04
N SER A 372 -22.15 0.22 -7.72
CA SER A 372 -21.67 0.10 -6.34
C SER A 372 -21.93 1.37 -5.53
N PHE A 373 -21.91 1.22 -4.22
CA PHE A 373 -22.04 2.30 -3.26
C PHE A 373 -20.69 2.66 -2.65
N ILE A 374 -20.47 3.93 -2.39
CA ILE A 374 -19.48 4.35 -1.41
C ILE A 374 -20.09 4.19 -0.02
N VAL A 375 -19.39 3.47 0.86
CA VAL A 375 -19.75 3.36 2.27
C VAL A 375 -18.68 4.06 3.08
N LEU A 376 -19.05 5.13 3.78
CA LEU A 376 -18.19 5.81 4.74
C LEU A 376 -18.42 5.20 6.11
N CYS A 377 -17.42 4.47 6.62
CA CYS A 377 -17.47 3.88 7.95
C CYS A 377 -16.75 4.82 8.92
N HIS A 378 -17.51 5.56 9.73
CA HIS A 378 -17.00 6.52 10.70
C HIS A 378 -16.38 5.79 11.89
N LEU A 379 -15.05 5.95 12.07
CA LEU A 379 -14.29 5.29 13.13
C LEU A 379 -14.67 5.86 14.51
N LYS A 380 -14.71 4.98 15.52
CA LYS A 380 -14.86 5.38 16.93
C LYS A 380 -13.52 5.82 17.52
N GLU A 381 -13.58 6.88 18.34
CA GLU A 381 -12.44 7.39 19.11
C GLU A 381 -11.96 6.43 20.22
#